data_ad41bd162998eea304e2f818dd5f2779
#
_entry.id   ad41bd162998eea304e2f818dd5f2779
#
_cell.length_a   1.000
_cell.length_b   1.000
_cell.length_c   1.000
_cell.angle_alpha   90.00
_cell.angle_beta   90.00
_cell.angle_gamma   90.00
#
_symmetry.space_group_name_H-M   'P 1'
#
loop_
_entity.id
_entity.type
_entity.pdbx_description
1 polymer ?
#
loop_
_entity_poly.entity_id
_entity_poly.type
_entity_poly.pdbx_seq_one_letter_code
_entity_poly.pdbx_strand_id
1 'polypeptide(L)'
;MKVQLDNIDIIICEMIGRMRNIVNRNFKVKDNKVGMDTSVNIDVQGFLAEYAFAKHFNTFPDFDLRPRSGSYDAFYKGYRYDIKSTRRKNGRLITTTKINPDVDIYILAIVDDTEVDFIGYAFKDELIRAENIIDLGYGDTYVLERNKLHNFKNGHKKEIV
;
A
#
# COMPACT_ATOMS: atom_id res chain seq x y z
N MET A 1 -6.13 -5.52 11.33
CA MET A 1 -4.89 -5.67 12.12
C MET A 1 -4.29 -4.28 12.29
N LYS A 2 -4.19 -3.80 13.55
CA LYS A 2 -3.75 -2.43 13.82
C LYS A 2 -2.31 -2.37 14.28
N VAL A 3 -1.58 -1.39 13.78
CA VAL A 3 -0.18 -1.11 14.12
C VAL A 3 -0.07 0.35 14.56
N GLN A 4 0.40 0.57 15.77
CA GLN A 4 0.69 1.90 16.29
C GLN A 4 2.12 2.28 15.97
N LEU A 5 2.31 3.45 15.37
CA LEU A 5 3.59 4.06 15.11
C LEU A 5 3.88 5.10 16.19
N ASP A 6 5.12 5.16 16.64
CA ASP A 6 5.57 6.19 17.56
C ASP A 6 6.04 7.47 16.82
N ASN A 7 6.38 8.51 17.58
CA ASN A 7 6.79 9.78 16.99
C ASN A 7 8.05 9.67 16.12
N ILE A 8 8.96 8.78 16.46
CA ILE A 8 10.20 8.57 15.68
C ILE A 8 9.87 7.88 14.37
N ASP A 9 9.01 6.86 14.39
CA ASP A 9 8.51 6.20 13.19
C ASP A 9 7.87 7.20 12.22
N ILE A 10 7.01 8.09 12.75
CA ILE A 10 6.33 9.12 11.94
C ILE A 10 7.35 10.07 11.30
N ILE A 11 8.32 10.57 12.06
CA ILE A 11 9.37 11.45 11.53
C ILE A 11 10.14 10.75 10.39
N ILE A 12 10.54 9.50 10.59
CA ILE A 12 11.23 8.71 9.57
C ILE A 12 10.36 8.58 8.32
N CYS A 13 9.09 8.22 8.49
CA CYS A 13 8.16 8.03 7.37
C CYS A 13 7.91 9.33 6.60
N GLU A 14 7.75 10.46 7.30
CA GLU A 14 7.61 11.76 6.65
C GLU A 14 8.86 12.14 5.85
N MET A 15 10.04 11.94 6.42
CA MET A 15 11.29 12.24 5.72
C MET A 15 11.42 11.42 4.44
N ILE A 16 11.25 10.11 4.53
CA ILE A 16 11.38 9.20 3.38
C ILE A 16 10.32 9.47 2.33
N GLY A 17 9.04 9.60 2.73
CA GLY A 17 7.95 9.88 1.81
C GLY A 17 8.14 11.20 1.05
N ARG A 18 8.58 12.27 1.74
CA ARG A 18 8.92 13.55 1.11
C ARG A 18 10.10 13.43 0.15
N MET A 19 11.15 12.70 0.53
CA MET A 19 12.32 12.48 -0.33
C MET A 19 11.95 11.67 -1.57
N ARG A 20 11.14 10.61 -1.45
CA ARG A 20 10.61 9.86 -2.59
C ARG A 20 9.80 10.76 -3.53
N ASN A 21 8.97 11.65 -2.98
CA ASN A 21 8.22 12.62 -3.79
C ASN A 21 9.15 13.54 -4.59
N ILE A 22 10.17 14.14 -3.94
CA ILE A 22 11.14 15.01 -4.60
C ILE A 22 11.85 14.27 -5.73
N VAL A 23 12.31 13.06 -5.50
CA VAL A 23 12.98 12.23 -6.52
C VAL A 23 12.03 11.95 -7.68
N ASN A 24 10.80 11.50 -7.40
CA ASN A 24 9.80 11.24 -8.44
C ASN A 24 9.52 12.48 -9.29
N ARG A 25 9.41 13.68 -8.68
CA ARG A 25 9.19 14.94 -9.43
C ARG A 25 10.40 15.30 -10.28
N ASN A 26 11.62 15.17 -9.75
CA ASN A 26 12.84 15.45 -10.50
C ASN A 26 13.01 14.54 -11.74
N PHE A 27 12.58 13.29 -11.63
CA PHE A 27 12.58 12.33 -12.75
C PHE A 27 11.29 12.33 -13.58
N LYS A 28 10.38 13.32 -13.36
CA LYS A 28 9.10 13.47 -14.09
C LYS A 28 8.23 12.20 -14.07
N VAL A 29 8.29 11.42 -12.99
CA VAL A 29 7.42 10.26 -12.81
C VAL A 29 5.99 10.73 -12.66
N LYS A 30 5.07 10.17 -13.46
CA LYS A 30 3.64 10.49 -13.40
C LYS A 30 3.02 9.93 -12.12
N ASP A 31 2.13 10.71 -11.49
CA ASP A 31 1.35 10.22 -10.36
C ASP A 31 0.33 9.17 -10.80
N ASN A 32 0.28 8.06 -10.06
CA ASN A 32 -0.75 7.05 -10.19
C ASN A 32 -1.83 7.24 -9.11
N LYS A 33 -2.21 8.50 -8.85
CA LYS A 33 -3.16 8.82 -7.79
C LYS A 33 -4.61 8.71 -8.26
N VAL A 34 -5.46 8.27 -7.35
CA VAL A 34 -6.91 8.32 -7.47
C VAL A 34 -7.41 9.30 -6.42
N GLY A 35 -7.86 10.50 -6.85
CA GLY A 35 -8.39 11.53 -5.96
C GLY A 35 -7.63 12.86 -5.98
N MET A 36 -7.99 13.75 -5.04
CA MET A 36 -7.55 15.17 -5.01
C MET A 36 -6.39 15.44 -4.05
N ASP A 37 -5.83 14.44 -3.39
CA ASP A 37 -4.73 14.62 -2.44
C ASP A 37 -3.45 15.11 -3.12
N THR A 38 -2.58 15.79 -2.37
CA THR A 38 -1.29 16.22 -2.91
C THR A 38 -0.36 15.00 -3.08
N SER A 39 0.51 15.05 -4.09
CA SER A 39 1.45 13.96 -4.33
C SER A 39 2.36 13.67 -3.13
N VAL A 40 2.76 14.70 -2.38
CA VAL A 40 3.57 14.55 -1.16
C VAL A 40 2.82 13.76 -0.08
N ASN A 41 1.55 14.11 0.18
CA ASN A 41 0.75 13.41 1.18
C ASN A 41 0.52 11.95 0.81
N ILE A 42 0.37 11.65 -0.48
CA ILE A 42 0.21 10.29 -0.99
C ILE A 42 1.47 9.46 -0.77
N ASP A 43 2.65 10.01 -1.08
CA ASP A 43 3.91 9.32 -0.93
C ASP A 43 4.25 9.10 0.56
N VAL A 44 3.96 10.07 1.44
CA VAL A 44 4.11 9.91 2.90
C VAL A 44 3.14 8.85 3.44
N GLN A 45 1.85 8.93 3.06
CA GLN A 45 0.83 7.96 3.48
C GLN A 45 1.18 6.54 3.00
N GLY A 46 1.65 6.40 1.77
CA GLY A 46 2.11 5.12 1.21
C GLY A 46 3.21 4.53 2.08
N PHE A 47 4.24 5.32 2.35
CA PHE A 47 5.38 4.84 3.13
C PHE A 47 5.03 4.55 4.60
N LEU A 48 4.09 5.28 5.23
CA LEU A 48 3.58 4.94 6.56
C LEU A 48 3.00 3.51 6.61
N ALA A 49 2.24 3.13 5.59
CA ALA A 49 1.67 1.78 5.51
C ALA A 49 2.75 0.71 5.26
N GLU A 50 3.69 0.95 4.35
CA GLU A 50 4.83 0.07 4.08
C GLU A 50 5.68 -0.14 5.36
N TYR A 51 5.99 0.94 6.06
CA TYR A 51 6.78 0.91 7.29
C TYR A 51 6.05 0.19 8.42
N ALA A 52 4.75 0.44 8.61
CA ALA A 52 3.93 -0.25 9.60
C ALA A 52 3.89 -1.77 9.35
N PHE A 53 3.79 -2.18 8.08
CA PHE A 53 3.89 -3.60 7.70
C PHE A 53 5.25 -4.18 8.09
N ALA A 54 6.32 -3.52 7.71
CA ALA A 54 7.68 -3.96 8.03
C ALA A 54 7.90 -4.06 9.55
N LYS A 55 7.45 -3.08 10.32
CA LYS A 55 7.53 -3.06 11.79
C LYS A 55 6.76 -4.23 12.41
N HIS A 56 5.54 -4.50 11.95
CA HIS A 56 4.69 -5.57 12.50
C HIS A 56 5.27 -6.96 12.22
N PHE A 57 5.74 -7.20 11.01
CA PHE A 57 6.27 -8.50 10.59
C PHE A 57 7.76 -8.68 10.85
N ASN A 58 8.40 -7.68 11.49
CA ASN A 58 9.84 -7.65 11.76
C ASN A 58 10.67 -7.90 10.49
N THR A 59 10.28 -7.21 9.40
CA THR A 59 11.02 -7.15 8.15
C THR A 59 11.70 -5.80 8.01
N PHE A 60 12.61 -5.67 7.05
CA PHE A 60 13.28 -4.41 6.80
C PHE A 60 12.44 -3.56 5.84
N PRO A 61 12.08 -2.30 6.18
CA PRO A 61 11.36 -1.43 5.27
C PRO A 61 12.25 -0.99 4.10
N ASP A 62 11.66 -0.78 2.94
CA ASP A 62 12.39 -0.27 1.78
C ASP A 62 12.63 1.24 1.91
N PHE A 63 13.88 1.64 2.21
CA PHE A 63 14.30 3.04 2.25
C PHE A 63 14.85 3.56 0.90
N ASP A 64 14.69 2.81 -0.18
CA ASP A 64 15.19 3.22 -1.48
C ASP A 64 14.48 4.49 -1.99
N LEU A 65 15.29 5.42 -2.44
CA LEU A 65 14.85 6.71 -2.98
C LEU A 65 14.90 6.79 -4.51
N ARG A 66 15.12 5.66 -5.20
CA ARG A 66 15.10 5.63 -6.66
C ARG A 66 13.70 5.95 -7.21
N PRO A 67 13.60 6.56 -8.40
CA PRO A 67 12.30 6.82 -9.01
C PRO A 67 11.60 5.51 -9.29
N ARG A 68 10.44 5.29 -8.71
CA ARG A 68 9.50 4.15 -8.86
C ARG A 68 10.03 2.95 -9.66
N SER A 69 11.13 2.41 -9.19
CA SER A 69 11.73 1.20 -9.77
C SER A 69 11.31 -0.07 -9.03
N GLY A 70 10.63 0.09 -7.90
CA GLY A 70 10.20 -1.01 -7.04
C GLY A 70 9.14 -1.87 -7.73
N SER A 71 9.35 -3.17 -7.65
CA SER A 71 8.40 -4.14 -8.15
C SER A 71 7.33 -4.50 -7.13
N TYR A 72 7.63 -4.38 -5.84
CA TYR A 72 6.73 -4.65 -4.70
C TYR A 72 7.19 -3.85 -3.46
N ASP A 73 6.30 -3.67 -2.48
CA ASP A 73 6.58 -2.87 -1.28
C ASP A 73 7.21 -3.68 -0.15
N ALA A 74 6.92 -4.99 -0.08
CA ALA A 74 7.46 -5.87 0.93
C ALA A 74 7.60 -7.31 0.44
N PHE A 75 8.56 -8.05 1.02
CA PHE A 75 8.70 -9.49 0.83
C PHE A 75 8.62 -10.18 2.19
N TYR A 76 7.67 -11.12 2.34
CA TYR A 76 7.48 -11.84 3.59
C TYR A 76 6.94 -13.25 3.32
N LYS A 77 7.49 -14.26 3.97
CA LYS A 77 7.08 -15.69 3.84
C LYS A 77 6.98 -16.20 2.41
N GLY A 78 7.83 -15.73 1.52
CA GLY A 78 7.85 -16.17 0.11
C GLY A 78 6.90 -15.42 -0.82
N TYR A 79 6.13 -14.43 -0.33
CA TYR A 79 5.22 -13.61 -1.13
C TYR A 79 5.69 -12.17 -1.23
N ARG A 80 5.38 -11.54 -2.36
CA ARG A 80 5.65 -10.14 -2.67
C ARG A 80 4.35 -9.36 -2.54
N TYR A 81 4.37 -8.34 -1.69
CA TYR A 81 3.21 -7.55 -1.32
C TYR A 81 3.24 -6.16 -1.95
N ASP A 82 2.08 -5.68 -2.39
CA ASP A 82 1.81 -4.30 -2.76
C ASP A 82 0.77 -3.74 -1.77
N ILE A 83 1.14 -2.66 -1.05
CA ILE A 83 0.35 -2.12 0.05
C ILE A 83 -0.36 -0.85 -0.43
N LYS A 84 -1.66 -0.95 -0.61
CA LYS A 84 -2.53 0.16 -1.01
C LYS A 84 -3.10 0.85 0.21
N SER A 85 -2.72 2.10 0.41
CA SER A 85 -3.12 2.89 1.56
C SER A 85 -4.18 3.94 1.22
N THR A 86 -5.05 4.23 2.19
CA THR A 86 -6.04 5.31 2.11
C THR A 86 -6.29 5.90 3.49
N ARG A 87 -6.73 7.17 3.54
CA ARG A 87 -7.26 7.81 4.79
C ARG A 87 -8.76 7.63 4.95
N ARG A 88 -9.44 7.12 3.93
CA ARG A 88 -10.90 6.92 3.98
C ARG A 88 -11.23 5.70 4.82
N LYS A 89 -11.97 5.89 5.92
CA LYS A 89 -12.37 4.82 6.86
C LYS A 89 -13.15 3.68 6.19
N ASN A 90 -13.87 3.95 5.11
CA ASN A 90 -14.60 2.98 4.28
C ASN A 90 -13.90 2.71 2.93
N GLY A 91 -12.59 2.92 2.85
CA GLY A 91 -11.81 2.70 1.64
C GLY A 91 -11.89 1.26 1.14
N ARG A 92 -11.72 1.08 -0.16
CA ARG A 92 -11.69 -0.21 -0.87
C ARG A 92 -10.27 -0.51 -1.34
N LEU A 93 -9.98 -1.76 -1.65
CA LEU A 93 -8.73 -2.12 -2.28
C LEU A 93 -8.79 -1.71 -3.76
N ILE A 94 -7.92 -0.78 -4.16
CA ILE A 94 -7.90 -0.21 -5.51
C ILE A 94 -6.47 -0.29 -6.05
N THR A 95 -6.33 -0.79 -7.28
CA THR A 95 -5.07 -0.70 -8.02
C THR A 95 -5.33 -0.31 -9.47
N THR A 96 -4.33 0.29 -10.13
CA THR A 96 -4.44 0.70 -11.53
C THR A 96 -4.42 -0.51 -12.46
N THR A 97 -4.86 -0.32 -13.71
CA THR A 97 -4.77 -1.37 -14.74
C THR A 97 -3.35 -1.66 -15.20
N LYS A 98 -2.38 -0.80 -14.84
CA LYS A 98 -0.96 -1.08 -15.03
C LYS A 98 -0.47 -2.03 -13.94
N ILE A 99 -0.60 -3.33 -14.20
CA ILE A 99 -0.30 -4.39 -13.24
C ILE A 99 1.20 -4.63 -13.18
N ASN A 100 1.69 -4.78 -11.96
CA ASN A 100 3.04 -5.27 -11.72
C ASN A 100 3.06 -6.81 -11.74
N PRO A 101 3.82 -7.46 -12.63
CA PRO A 101 3.88 -8.91 -12.69
C PRO A 101 4.45 -9.55 -11.43
N ASP A 102 5.29 -8.81 -10.70
CA ASP A 102 6.03 -9.33 -9.54
C ASP A 102 5.24 -9.33 -8.22
N VAL A 103 4.04 -8.76 -8.19
CA VAL A 103 3.20 -8.76 -6.99
C VAL A 103 2.38 -10.04 -6.92
N ASP A 104 2.34 -10.64 -5.74
CA ASP A 104 1.54 -11.84 -5.45
C ASP A 104 0.29 -11.50 -4.65
N ILE A 105 0.38 -10.53 -3.72
CA ILE A 105 -0.68 -10.16 -2.77
C ILE A 105 -0.81 -8.63 -2.70
N TYR A 106 -2.05 -8.16 -2.70
CA TYR A 106 -2.40 -6.76 -2.49
C TYR A 106 -3.04 -6.58 -1.11
N ILE A 107 -2.61 -5.57 -0.36
CA ILE A 107 -3.11 -5.26 0.98
C ILE A 107 -3.84 -3.93 0.97
N LEU A 108 -4.98 -3.85 1.68
CA LEU A 108 -5.65 -2.60 1.99
C LEU A 108 -5.26 -2.13 3.39
N ALA A 109 -4.66 -0.94 3.48
CA ALA A 109 -4.32 -0.27 4.71
C ALA A 109 -5.09 1.05 4.85
N ILE A 110 -5.62 1.33 6.04
CA ILE A 110 -6.14 2.65 6.41
C ILE A 110 -5.13 3.32 7.31
N VAL A 111 -4.70 4.52 6.91
CA VAL A 111 -3.75 5.34 7.68
C VAL A 111 -4.52 6.45 8.37
N ASP A 112 -4.52 6.43 9.71
CA ASP A 112 -5.16 7.43 10.56
C ASP A 112 -4.12 8.00 11.53
N ASP A 113 -3.53 9.12 11.17
CA ASP A 113 -2.42 9.79 11.87
C ASP A 113 -1.25 8.86 12.22
N THR A 114 -1.25 8.30 13.42
CA THR A 114 -0.20 7.42 13.95
C THR A 114 -0.58 5.94 13.95
N GLU A 115 -1.81 5.60 13.57
CA GLU A 115 -2.29 4.24 13.49
C GLU A 115 -2.46 3.80 12.04
N VAL A 116 -1.96 2.60 11.72
CA VAL A 116 -2.22 1.94 10.44
C VAL A 116 -3.05 0.70 10.68
N ASP A 117 -4.27 0.67 10.11
CA ASP A 117 -5.16 -0.50 10.21
C ASP A 117 -5.15 -1.28 8.89
N PHE A 118 -4.54 -2.45 8.89
CA PHE A 118 -4.58 -3.40 7.79
C PHE A 118 -5.93 -4.12 7.77
N ILE A 119 -6.78 -3.75 6.85
CA ILE A 119 -8.16 -4.20 6.76
C ILE A 119 -8.25 -5.64 6.27
N GLY A 120 -7.45 -5.97 5.27
CA GLY A 120 -7.43 -7.28 4.66
C GLY A 120 -6.54 -7.29 3.43
N TYR A 121 -6.48 -8.45 2.79
CA TYR A 121 -5.68 -8.67 1.59
C TYR A 121 -6.44 -9.48 0.54
N ALA A 122 -5.95 -9.43 -0.70
CA ALA A 122 -6.40 -10.29 -1.79
C ALA A 122 -5.19 -10.81 -2.57
N PHE A 123 -5.29 -12.03 -3.07
CA PHE A 123 -4.32 -12.53 -4.04
C PHE A 123 -4.48 -11.80 -5.37
N LYS A 124 -3.39 -11.75 -6.13
CA LYS A 124 -3.38 -11.08 -7.43
C LYS A 124 -4.50 -11.57 -8.36
N ASP A 125 -4.70 -12.87 -8.44
CA ASP A 125 -5.71 -13.49 -9.29
C ASP A 125 -7.15 -13.27 -8.83
N GLU A 126 -7.35 -12.82 -7.59
CA GLU A 126 -8.66 -12.42 -7.06
C GLU A 126 -8.99 -10.97 -7.38
N LEU A 127 -7.98 -10.08 -7.29
CA LEU A 127 -8.16 -8.65 -7.55
C LEU A 127 -8.16 -8.34 -9.05
N ILE A 128 -7.23 -8.92 -9.81
CA ILE A 128 -7.00 -8.63 -11.22
C ILE A 128 -7.92 -9.51 -12.07
N ARG A 129 -9.21 -9.12 -12.11
CA ARG A 129 -10.26 -9.77 -12.89
C ARG A 129 -11.08 -8.75 -13.65
N ALA A 130 -11.57 -9.11 -14.82
CA ALA A 130 -12.39 -8.21 -15.65
C ALA A 130 -13.62 -7.68 -14.90
N GLU A 131 -14.25 -8.51 -14.06
CA GLU A 131 -15.41 -8.13 -13.26
C GLU A 131 -15.11 -7.09 -12.15
N ASN A 132 -13.84 -6.89 -11.82
CA ASN A 132 -13.39 -5.93 -10.81
C ASN A 132 -12.99 -4.57 -11.44
N ILE A 133 -13.10 -4.41 -12.75
CA ILE A 133 -12.75 -3.16 -13.43
C ILE A 133 -13.89 -2.16 -13.24
N ILE A 134 -13.57 -1.00 -12.69
CA ILE A 134 -14.50 0.11 -12.48
C ILE A 134 -13.80 1.42 -12.86
N ASP A 135 -14.47 2.28 -13.63
CA ASP A 135 -14.05 3.67 -13.80
C ASP A 135 -14.57 4.51 -12.63
N LEU A 136 -13.64 5.04 -11.85
CA LEU A 136 -13.92 5.92 -10.70
C LEU A 136 -13.89 7.41 -11.08
N GLY A 137 -13.98 7.74 -12.38
CA GLY A 137 -13.89 9.10 -12.90
C GLY A 137 -12.44 9.55 -13.20
N TYR A 138 -11.48 8.63 -13.10
CA TYR A 138 -10.06 8.88 -13.38
C TYR A 138 -9.47 7.79 -14.30
N GLY A 139 -10.33 7.04 -14.98
CA GLY A 139 -10.01 5.88 -15.80
C GLY A 139 -10.20 4.55 -15.08
N ASP A 140 -10.07 3.47 -15.84
CA ASP A 140 -10.28 2.10 -15.37
C ASP A 140 -9.29 1.72 -14.27
N THR A 141 -9.83 1.12 -13.20
CA THR A 141 -9.07 0.60 -12.07
C THR A 141 -9.65 -0.74 -11.63
N TYR A 142 -8.82 -1.60 -11.05
CA TYR A 142 -9.32 -2.78 -10.34
C TYR A 142 -9.74 -2.39 -8.93
N VAL A 143 -10.95 -2.77 -8.54
CA VAL A 143 -11.54 -2.46 -7.24
C VAL A 143 -12.08 -3.74 -6.61
N LEU A 144 -11.71 -3.98 -5.36
CA LEU A 144 -12.29 -5.07 -4.57
C LEU A 144 -12.89 -4.52 -3.28
N GLU A 145 -14.13 -4.91 -3.01
CA GLU A 145 -14.86 -4.49 -1.80
C GLU A 145 -14.27 -5.16 -0.55
N ARG A 146 -14.36 -4.49 0.59
CA ARG A 146 -13.77 -4.95 1.86
C ARG A 146 -14.27 -6.32 2.32
N ASN A 147 -15.55 -6.62 2.07
CA ASN A 147 -16.16 -7.91 2.44
C ASN A 147 -15.67 -9.09 1.60
N LYS A 148 -14.92 -8.81 0.52
CA LYS A 148 -14.28 -9.84 -0.32
C LYS A 148 -12.80 -10.03 0.04
N LEU A 149 -12.25 -9.24 0.95
CA LEU A 149 -10.85 -9.36 1.37
C LEU A 149 -10.69 -10.49 2.39
N HIS A 150 -9.57 -11.17 2.31
CA HIS A 150 -9.14 -12.09 3.36
C HIS A 150 -8.74 -11.29 4.60
N ASN A 151 -9.13 -11.79 5.77
CA ASN A 151 -8.78 -11.16 7.04
C ASN A 151 -7.38 -11.58 7.49
N PHE A 152 -6.65 -10.65 8.12
CA PHE A 152 -5.45 -10.99 8.87
C PHE A 152 -5.87 -11.76 10.11
N LYS A 153 -5.57 -13.06 10.17
CA LYS A 153 -5.91 -13.89 11.34
C LYS A 153 -4.96 -13.54 12.49
N ASN A 154 -5.54 -13.14 13.62
CA ASN A 154 -4.78 -12.90 14.84
C ASN A 154 -4.05 -14.18 15.26
N GLY A 155 -2.75 -14.22 15.10
CA GLY A 155 -1.86 -15.10 15.84
C GLY A 155 -1.64 -16.52 15.33
N HIS A 156 -2.21 -16.97 14.24
CA HIS A 156 -1.88 -18.30 13.71
C HIS A 156 -0.70 -18.25 12.73
N LYS A 157 0.45 -18.72 13.18
CA LYS A 157 1.75 -18.76 12.48
C LYS A 157 1.80 -19.66 11.22
N LYS A 158 0.69 -20.18 10.71
CA LYS A 158 0.66 -21.16 9.60
C LYS A 158 -0.04 -20.72 8.33
N GLU A 159 -0.70 -19.57 8.31
CA GLU A 159 -1.30 -19.02 7.10
C GLU A 159 -0.62 -17.69 6.78
N ILE A 160 -0.67 -17.27 5.56
CA ILE A 160 0.09 -16.19 4.92
C ILE A 160 0.28 -14.95 5.81
N VAL A 161 -0.63 -14.74 6.73
CA VAL A 161 -0.58 -13.65 7.71
C VAL A 161 -1.16 -14.09 9.03
#